data_93179e45f42c1a9233dc0a2b35ffe6c8
#
_entry.id   93179e45f42c1a9233dc0a2b35ffe6c8
#
_cell.length_a   1.000
_cell.length_b   1.000
_cell.length_c   1.000
_cell.angle_alpha   90.00
_cell.angle_beta   90.00
_cell.angle_gamma   90.00
#
_symmetry.space_group_name_H-M   'P 1'
#
loop_
_entity.id
_entity.type
_entity.pdbx_description
1 polymer ?
#
loop_
_entity_poly.entity_id
_entity_poly.type
_entity_poly.pdbx_seq_one_letter_code
_entity_poly.pdbx_strand_id
1 'polypeptide(L)'
;GGIFKIADASFQVSAKVTEKGQQEMHVAAFFDLMRRNFSSMPGNGKVTMAIPNSVGSSGYNTEIVMKDYPLAFSWGGVAAGSEKVLIVSEKDPLGGTQIRIRYLNEEESEAHDNDGLGDDEGQSLVLIAGIKSMYWQFFDQTEEEWIEEWDEENRRPSLVELNVEFFSLSEPIRAVFWIPVVANPESVVRGAQQVRPPKP
;
A
#
# COMPACT_ATOMS: atom_id res chain seq x y z
N GLY A 1 -20.87 -31.13 37.80
CA GLY A 1 -21.13 -30.20 36.69
C GLY A 1 -20.15 -29.02 36.58
N GLY A 2 -19.31 -28.75 37.61
CA GLY A 2 -18.43 -27.57 37.62
C GLY A 2 -17.15 -27.71 36.82
N ILE A 3 -16.55 -28.88 36.74
CA ILE A 3 -15.24 -29.11 36.11
C ILE A 3 -15.33 -28.94 34.59
N PHE A 4 -16.40 -29.35 33.93
CA PHE A 4 -16.59 -29.20 32.50
C PHE A 4 -16.76 -27.70 32.05
N LYS A 5 -17.40 -26.89 32.90
CA LYS A 5 -17.52 -25.44 32.61
C LYS A 5 -16.18 -24.69 32.68
N ILE A 6 -15.30 -25.10 33.60
CA ILE A 6 -13.97 -24.51 33.74
C ILE A 6 -13.08 -24.90 32.55
N ALA A 7 -13.12 -26.15 32.11
CA ALA A 7 -12.39 -26.63 30.96
C ALA A 7 -12.84 -25.89 29.67
N ASP A 8 -14.16 -25.79 29.45
CA ASP A 8 -14.72 -25.11 28.27
C ASP A 8 -14.36 -23.62 28.26
N ALA A 9 -14.45 -22.93 29.39
CA ALA A 9 -14.01 -21.54 29.51
C ALA A 9 -12.50 -21.37 29.24
N SER A 10 -11.67 -22.31 29.71
CA SER A 10 -10.22 -22.27 29.45
C SER A 10 -9.88 -22.51 27.98
N PHE A 11 -10.59 -23.41 27.28
CA PHE A 11 -10.43 -23.62 25.84
C PHE A 11 -10.86 -22.40 25.04
N GLN A 12 -11.99 -21.78 25.37
CA GLN A 12 -12.46 -20.56 24.70
C GLN A 12 -11.51 -19.37 24.89
N VAL A 13 -10.97 -19.19 26.09
CA VAL A 13 -9.96 -18.16 26.36
C VAL A 13 -8.67 -18.44 25.58
N SER A 14 -8.22 -19.69 25.58
CA SER A 14 -7.00 -20.06 24.82
C SER A 14 -7.17 -19.88 23.32
N ALA A 15 -8.33 -20.25 22.74
CA ALA A 15 -8.63 -20.04 21.33
C ALA A 15 -8.64 -18.52 20.97
N LYS A 16 -9.32 -17.71 21.76
CA LYS A 16 -9.36 -16.25 21.55
C LYS A 16 -7.98 -15.58 21.67
N VAL A 17 -7.14 -16.03 22.59
CA VAL A 17 -5.76 -15.54 22.73
C VAL A 17 -4.94 -15.92 21.51
N THR A 18 -5.11 -17.12 20.97
CA THR A 18 -4.40 -17.57 19.77
C THR A 18 -4.84 -16.79 18.53
N GLU A 19 -6.13 -16.57 18.33
CA GLU A 19 -6.67 -15.78 17.22
C GLU A 19 -6.19 -14.33 17.27
N LYS A 20 -6.23 -13.70 18.45
CA LYS A 20 -5.75 -12.34 18.65
C LYS A 20 -4.25 -12.25 18.36
N GLY A 21 -3.44 -13.18 18.85
CA GLY A 21 -2.01 -13.22 18.60
C GLY A 21 -1.66 -13.39 17.12
N GLN A 22 -2.40 -14.25 16.40
CA GLN A 22 -2.23 -14.39 14.94
C GLN A 22 -2.55 -13.11 14.19
N GLN A 23 -3.61 -12.42 14.58
CA GLN A 23 -4.02 -11.18 13.94
C GLN A 23 -3.04 -10.04 14.19
N GLU A 24 -2.52 -9.91 15.41
CA GLU A 24 -1.46 -8.95 15.72
C GLU A 24 -0.19 -9.22 14.89
N MET A 25 0.15 -10.49 14.66
CA MET A 25 1.26 -10.87 13.78
C MET A 25 1.01 -10.50 12.32
N HIS A 26 -0.21 -10.71 11.81
CA HIS A 26 -0.57 -10.32 10.43
C HIS A 26 -0.50 -8.81 10.25
N VAL A 27 -1.01 -8.04 11.20
CA VAL A 27 -0.93 -6.58 11.20
C VAL A 27 0.53 -6.11 11.21
N ALA A 28 1.36 -6.68 12.09
CA ALA A 28 2.78 -6.35 12.14
C ALA A 28 3.50 -6.68 10.84
N ALA A 29 3.23 -7.84 10.25
CA ALA A 29 3.80 -8.27 8.96
C ALA A 29 3.39 -7.34 7.81
N PHE A 30 2.13 -6.89 7.80
CA PHE A 30 1.63 -5.91 6.83
C PHE A 30 2.40 -4.60 6.92
N PHE A 31 2.53 -4.02 8.10
CA PHE A 31 3.28 -2.76 8.26
C PHE A 31 4.75 -2.90 7.92
N ASP A 32 5.35 -4.04 8.20
CA ASP A 32 6.74 -4.34 7.86
C ASP A 32 6.95 -4.46 6.35
N LEU A 33 5.99 -5.09 5.66
CA LEU A 33 5.94 -5.18 4.21
C LEU A 33 5.83 -3.78 3.58
N MET A 34 4.91 -2.94 4.06
CA MET A 34 4.74 -1.57 3.58
C MET A 34 6.02 -0.75 3.76
N ARG A 35 6.62 -0.81 4.96
CA ARG A 35 7.86 -0.08 5.27
C ARG A 35 8.99 -0.47 4.34
N ARG A 36 9.20 -1.77 4.11
CA ARG A 36 10.25 -2.26 3.21
C ARG A 36 10.04 -1.79 1.78
N ASN A 37 8.81 -1.87 1.27
CA ASN A 37 8.53 -1.50 -0.10
C ASN A 37 8.67 0.01 -0.33
N PHE A 38 8.11 0.86 0.53
CA PHE A 38 8.28 2.30 0.40
C PHE A 38 9.75 2.72 0.51
N SER A 39 10.49 2.19 1.49
CA SER A 39 11.89 2.54 1.71
C SER A 39 12.86 2.02 0.63
N SER A 40 12.48 1.00 -0.12
CA SER A 40 13.29 0.44 -1.21
C SER A 40 12.90 0.93 -2.60
N MET A 41 12.03 1.93 -2.70
CA MET A 41 11.62 2.50 -3.98
C MET A 41 12.84 3.04 -4.74
N PRO A 42 13.03 2.65 -6.02
CA PRO A 42 14.17 3.08 -6.81
C PRO A 42 14.11 4.58 -7.13
N GLY A 43 15.26 5.17 -7.48
CA GLY A 43 15.38 6.60 -7.73
C GLY A 43 14.46 7.15 -8.84
N ASN A 44 14.13 6.33 -9.83
CA ASN A 44 13.20 6.68 -10.92
C ASN A 44 11.75 6.29 -10.63
N GLY A 45 11.48 5.53 -9.57
CA GLY A 45 10.11 5.11 -9.24
C GLY A 45 9.22 6.31 -8.97
N LYS A 46 7.97 6.21 -9.37
CA LYS A 46 6.95 7.24 -9.20
C LYS A 46 5.84 6.72 -8.30
N VAL A 47 5.23 7.61 -7.56
CA VAL A 47 4.05 7.31 -6.75
C VAL A 47 3.04 8.43 -6.90
N THR A 48 1.79 8.06 -7.15
CA THR A 48 0.64 8.96 -7.12
C THR A 48 -0.45 8.33 -6.27
N MET A 49 -1.34 9.15 -5.74
CA MET A 49 -2.54 8.67 -5.06
C MET A 49 -3.74 9.50 -5.45
N ALA A 50 -4.79 8.81 -5.80
CA ALA A 50 -6.10 9.39 -6.06
C ALA A 50 -7.17 8.74 -5.18
N ILE A 51 -8.21 9.52 -4.89
CA ILE A 51 -9.48 9.01 -4.39
C ILE A 51 -10.37 8.91 -5.63
N PRO A 52 -10.62 7.68 -6.15
CA PRO A 52 -11.45 7.54 -7.34
C PRO A 52 -12.83 8.14 -7.11
N ASN A 53 -13.28 8.97 -8.03
CA ASN A 53 -14.63 9.55 -8.03
C ASN A 53 -15.68 8.48 -8.35
N SER A 54 -15.88 7.52 -7.47
CA SER A 54 -16.93 6.53 -7.61
C SER A 54 -18.26 7.16 -7.23
N VAL A 55 -18.98 7.62 -8.24
CA VAL A 55 -20.38 8.07 -8.10
C VAL A 55 -21.20 6.89 -7.56
N GLY A 56 -21.49 6.89 -6.27
CA GLY A 56 -22.52 6.05 -5.69
C GLY A 56 -22.14 4.98 -4.67
N SER A 57 -20.89 4.83 -4.26
CA SER A 57 -20.54 3.92 -3.18
C SER A 57 -20.01 4.68 -1.95
N SER A 58 -20.61 4.43 -0.80
CA SER A 58 -20.19 4.93 0.52
C SER A 58 -18.93 4.21 1.05
N GLY A 59 -18.00 3.85 0.19
CA GLY A 59 -16.74 3.19 0.54
C GLY A 59 -15.60 3.98 -0.08
N TYR A 60 -14.73 4.53 0.74
CA TYR A 60 -13.50 5.21 0.30
C TYR A 60 -12.61 4.20 -0.41
N ASN A 61 -12.66 4.17 -1.73
CA ASN A 61 -11.66 3.48 -2.52
C ASN A 61 -10.51 4.46 -2.72
N THR A 62 -9.39 4.20 -2.09
CA THR A 62 -8.15 4.92 -2.33
C THR A 62 -7.25 4.06 -3.20
N GLU A 63 -6.53 4.69 -4.10
CA GLU A 63 -5.63 4.05 -5.02
C GLU A 63 -4.26 4.73 -4.98
N ILE A 64 -3.24 3.98 -4.56
CA ILE A 64 -1.85 4.41 -4.64
C ILE A 64 -1.23 3.67 -5.83
N VAL A 65 -0.79 4.43 -6.83
CA VAL A 65 -0.17 3.92 -8.06
C VAL A 65 1.34 4.03 -7.94
N MET A 66 2.04 2.92 -8.17
CA MET A 66 3.51 2.87 -8.27
C MET A 66 3.91 2.53 -9.70
N LYS A 67 4.62 3.44 -10.37
CA LYS A 67 5.19 3.27 -11.71
C LYS A 67 6.72 3.19 -11.62
N ASP A 68 7.36 2.58 -12.61
CA ASP A 68 8.83 2.44 -12.67
C ASP A 68 9.43 1.74 -11.43
N TYR A 69 8.65 0.86 -10.80
CA TYR A 69 9.06 0.04 -9.67
C TYR A 69 8.65 -1.41 -9.88
N PRO A 70 9.30 -2.15 -10.81
CA PRO A 70 8.87 -3.48 -11.27
C PRO A 70 8.94 -4.56 -10.20
N LEU A 71 9.64 -4.32 -9.10
CA LEU A 71 9.75 -5.26 -7.98
C LEU A 71 8.94 -4.82 -6.75
N ALA A 72 8.09 -3.79 -6.89
CA ALA A 72 7.23 -3.36 -5.80
C ALA A 72 6.33 -4.53 -5.36
N PHE A 73 6.38 -4.84 -4.08
CA PHE A 73 5.58 -5.92 -3.47
C PHE A 73 5.71 -7.28 -4.17
N SER A 74 6.78 -7.52 -4.94
CA SER A 74 6.97 -8.77 -5.63
C SER A 74 7.34 -9.89 -4.66
N TRP A 75 6.73 -11.04 -4.85
CA TRP A 75 7.18 -12.29 -4.26
C TRP A 75 6.86 -13.48 -5.14
N GLY A 76 7.80 -14.39 -5.23
CA GLY A 76 7.64 -15.64 -5.97
C GLY A 76 7.47 -15.48 -7.49
N GLY A 77 7.88 -14.34 -8.08
CA GLY A 77 7.75 -14.08 -9.52
C GLY A 77 6.38 -13.55 -9.95
N VAL A 78 5.46 -13.31 -9.03
CA VAL A 78 4.08 -12.84 -9.33
C VAL A 78 4.07 -11.48 -10.03
N ALA A 79 5.04 -10.61 -9.72
CA ALA A 79 5.12 -9.26 -10.30
C ALA A 79 5.99 -9.19 -11.57
N ALA A 80 6.47 -10.31 -12.09
CA ALA A 80 7.35 -10.30 -13.27
C ALA A 80 6.59 -9.80 -14.50
N GLY A 81 7.02 -8.65 -15.03
CA GLY A 81 6.39 -8.01 -16.19
C GLY A 81 5.30 -7.00 -15.88
N SER A 82 5.06 -6.66 -14.61
CA SER A 82 4.11 -5.60 -14.25
C SER A 82 4.70 -4.23 -14.55
N GLU A 83 3.94 -3.38 -15.22
CA GLU A 83 4.28 -1.99 -15.48
C GLU A 83 3.90 -1.09 -14.32
N LYS A 84 2.72 -1.35 -13.75
CA LYS A 84 2.20 -0.66 -12.56
C LYS A 84 1.88 -1.63 -11.44
N VAL A 85 2.07 -1.14 -10.24
CA VAL A 85 1.60 -1.81 -9.01
C VAL A 85 0.68 -0.85 -8.28
N LEU A 86 -0.53 -1.31 -7.98
CA LEU A 86 -1.54 -0.52 -7.28
C LEU A 86 -1.72 -1.05 -5.86
N ILE A 87 -1.79 -0.15 -4.90
CA ILE A 87 -2.29 -0.43 -3.55
C ILE A 87 -3.69 0.14 -3.48
N VAL A 88 -4.69 -0.72 -3.45
CA VAL A 88 -6.10 -0.34 -3.50
C VAL A 88 -6.75 -0.62 -2.16
N SER A 89 -7.49 0.35 -1.62
CA SER A 89 -8.42 0.09 -0.52
C SER A 89 -9.83 -0.07 -1.09
N GLU A 90 -10.43 -1.21 -0.82
CA GLU A 90 -11.75 -1.57 -1.35
C GLU A 90 -12.63 -2.20 -0.27
N LYS A 91 -13.93 -2.32 -0.55
CA LYS A 91 -14.87 -2.92 0.38
C LYS A 91 -14.53 -4.40 0.61
N ASP A 92 -14.41 -4.79 1.88
CA ASP A 92 -14.28 -6.19 2.27
C ASP A 92 -15.65 -6.90 2.16
N PRO A 93 -15.76 -8.04 1.46
CA PRO A 93 -17.00 -8.83 1.40
C PRO A 93 -17.54 -9.24 2.78
N LEU A 94 -16.68 -9.37 3.79
CA LEU A 94 -17.05 -9.69 5.17
C LEU A 94 -17.42 -8.46 6.01
N GLY A 95 -17.33 -7.27 5.44
CA GLY A 95 -17.63 -5.99 6.07
C GLY A 95 -16.37 -5.17 6.40
N GLY A 96 -16.51 -3.84 6.25
CA GLY A 96 -15.40 -2.90 6.39
C GLY A 96 -14.57 -2.77 5.11
N THR A 97 -13.28 -2.56 5.27
CA THR A 97 -12.33 -2.29 4.18
C THR A 97 -11.20 -3.32 4.21
N GLN A 98 -10.69 -3.66 3.03
CA GLN A 98 -9.45 -4.42 2.84
C GLN A 98 -8.47 -3.63 1.98
N ILE A 99 -7.18 -3.89 2.16
CA ILE A 99 -6.12 -3.39 1.30
C ILE A 99 -5.64 -4.53 0.42
N ARG A 100 -5.65 -4.28 -0.88
CA ARG A 100 -5.25 -5.22 -1.93
C ARG A 100 -4.13 -4.63 -2.77
N ILE A 101 -3.23 -5.47 -3.25
CA ILE A 101 -2.30 -5.13 -4.32
C ILE A 101 -2.85 -5.68 -5.63
N ARG A 102 -2.70 -4.89 -6.68
CA ARG A 102 -2.95 -5.31 -8.07
C ARG A 102 -1.70 -5.04 -8.91
N TYR A 103 -1.42 -5.98 -9.79
CA TYR A 103 -0.29 -5.92 -10.71
C TYR A 103 -0.83 -5.80 -12.12
N LEU A 104 -0.54 -4.69 -12.78
CA LEU A 104 -1.01 -4.42 -14.14
C LEU A 104 0.15 -4.61 -15.13
N ASN A 105 -0.09 -5.37 -16.19
CA ASN A 105 0.79 -5.42 -17.36
C ASN A 105 0.60 -4.17 -18.21
N GLU A 106 1.28 -4.06 -19.37
CA GLU A 106 1.24 -2.90 -20.24
C GLU A 106 -0.19 -2.60 -20.74
N GLU A 107 -0.93 -3.62 -21.23
CA GLU A 107 -2.28 -3.48 -21.76
C GLU A 107 -3.27 -3.05 -20.66
N GLU A 108 -3.23 -3.70 -19.51
CA GLU A 108 -4.05 -3.36 -18.33
C GLU A 108 -3.70 -1.97 -17.78
N SER A 109 -2.43 -1.58 -17.87
CA SER A 109 -1.94 -0.25 -17.46
C SER A 109 -2.51 0.87 -18.34
N GLU A 110 -2.55 0.65 -19.66
CA GLU A 110 -3.15 1.59 -20.61
C GLU A 110 -4.69 1.69 -20.42
N ALA A 111 -5.35 0.56 -20.20
CA ALA A 111 -6.78 0.54 -19.90
C ALA A 111 -7.11 1.31 -18.61
N HIS A 112 -6.32 1.09 -17.57
CA HIS A 112 -6.44 1.82 -16.31
C HIS A 112 -6.27 3.34 -16.46
N ASP A 113 -5.32 3.81 -17.29
CA ASP A 113 -5.11 5.25 -17.52
C ASP A 113 -6.28 5.90 -18.27
N ASN A 114 -7.02 5.13 -19.08
CA ASN A 114 -8.14 5.65 -19.87
C ASN A 114 -9.49 5.56 -19.14
N ASP A 115 -9.77 4.44 -18.52
CA ASP A 115 -11.10 4.10 -18.01
C ASP A 115 -11.14 3.94 -16.46
N GLY A 116 -9.97 3.99 -15.79
CA GLY A 116 -9.83 3.67 -14.37
C GLY A 116 -9.77 2.17 -14.13
N LEU A 117 -9.72 1.79 -12.86
CA LEU A 117 -9.55 0.40 -12.44
C LEU A 117 -10.85 -0.40 -12.61
N GLY A 118 -10.84 -1.39 -13.51
CA GLY A 118 -11.89 -2.39 -13.62
C GLY A 118 -11.85 -3.41 -12.48
N ASP A 119 -12.99 -4.03 -12.16
CA ASP A 119 -13.10 -4.97 -11.04
C ASP A 119 -12.23 -6.23 -11.20
N ASP A 120 -12.01 -6.68 -12.43
CA ASP A 120 -11.34 -7.95 -12.76
C ASP A 120 -9.94 -7.77 -13.38
N GLU A 121 -9.37 -6.55 -13.42
CA GLU A 121 -8.10 -6.29 -14.06
C GLU A 121 -6.90 -6.66 -13.18
N GLY A 122 -5.94 -7.38 -13.78
CA GLY A 122 -4.65 -7.71 -13.21
C GLY A 122 -4.65 -8.83 -12.16
N GLN A 123 -3.45 -9.31 -11.87
CA GLN A 123 -3.23 -10.23 -10.75
C GLN A 123 -3.35 -9.46 -9.44
N SER A 124 -4.07 -10.01 -8.48
CA SER A 124 -4.31 -9.32 -7.22
C SER A 124 -4.10 -10.20 -5.98
N LEU A 125 -3.74 -9.56 -4.87
CA LEU A 125 -3.55 -10.20 -3.58
C LEU A 125 -4.06 -9.31 -2.46
N VAL A 126 -4.90 -9.85 -1.58
CA VAL A 126 -5.30 -9.16 -0.35
C VAL A 126 -4.13 -9.16 0.63
N LEU A 127 -3.69 -7.98 1.05
CA LEU A 127 -2.63 -7.82 2.05
C LEU A 127 -3.16 -7.87 3.46
N ILE A 128 -4.28 -7.18 3.69
CA ILE A 128 -4.91 -7.11 5.00
C ILE A 128 -6.40 -6.78 4.84
N ALA A 129 -7.23 -7.36 5.70
CA ALA A 129 -8.67 -7.18 5.76
C ALA A 129 -9.14 -6.87 7.18
N GLY A 130 -10.44 -6.68 7.36
CA GLY A 130 -11.02 -6.39 8.67
C GLY A 130 -10.73 -4.98 9.19
N ILE A 131 -10.54 -4.03 8.27
CA ILE A 131 -10.34 -2.63 8.56
C ILE A 131 -11.70 -1.96 8.75
N LYS A 132 -11.89 -1.29 9.90
CA LYS A 132 -13.09 -0.53 10.24
C LYS A 132 -13.09 0.85 9.58
N SER A 133 -11.95 1.54 9.67
CA SER A 133 -11.73 2.84 9.03
C SER A 133 -10.25 3.03 8.71
N MET A 134 -9.95 3.76 7.66
CA MET A 134 -8.59 4.10 7.29
C MET A 134 -8.54 5.35 6.43
N TYR A 135 -7.38 6.03 6.45
CA TYR A 135 -7.04 7.07 5.50
C TYR A 135 -5.53 7.15 5.32
N TRP A 136 -5.13 7.63 4.14
CA TRP A 136 -3.75 7.91 3.77
C TRP A 136 -3.50 9.40 3.79
N GLN A 137 -2.26 9.79 4.10
CA GLN A 137 -1.77 11.14 3.91
C GLN A 137 -0.34 11.11 3.40
N PHE A 138 0.02 12.13 2.63
CA PHE A 138 1.34 12.31 2.04
C PHE A 138 1.94 13.60 2.53
N PHE A 139 3.21 13.57 2.92
CA PHE A 139 3.89 14.77 3.36
C PHE A 139 4.51 15.49 2.16
N ASP A 140 4.01 16.68 1.86
CA ASP A 140 4.60 17.58 0.90
C ASP A 140 5.75 18.35 1.57
N GLN A 141 6.97 18.04 1.16
CA GLN A 141 8.17 18.67 1.71
C GLN A 141 8.33 20.14 1.27
N THR A 142 7.67 20.56 0.18
CA THR A 142 7.75 21.92 -0.32
C THR A 142 6.84 22.86 0.45
N GLU A 143 5.62 22.42 0.67
CA GLU A 143 4.60 23.17 1.41
C GLU A 143 4.64 22.88 2.94
N GLU A 144 5.45 21.89 3.36
CA GLU A 144 5.60 21.44 4.76
C GLU A 144 4.26 20.99 5.39
N GLU A 145 3.38 20.38 4.61
CA GLU A 145 2.06 19.95 5.06
C GLU A 145 1.70 18.52 4.68
N TRP A 146 0.71 17.94 5.39
CA TRP A 146 0.11 16.65 5.05
C TRP A 146 -1.09 16.86 4.16
N ILE A 147 -1.12 16.16 3.01
CA ILE A 147 -2.18 16.21 2.02
C ILE A 147 -2.78 14.81 1.80
N GLU A 148 -4.06 14.75 1.42
CA GLU A 148 -4.80 13.49 1.27
C GLU A 148 -4.69 12.89 -0.14
N GLU A 149 -4.32 13.68 -1.13
CA GLU A 149 -4.12 13.28 -2.52
C GLU A 149 -2.71 13.65 -2.97
N TRP A 150 -2.14 12.84 -3.86
CA TRP A 150 -0.83 13.11 -4.45
C TRP A 150 -0.86 12.82 -5.95
N ASP A 151 -0.97 13.84 -6.76
CA ASP A 151 -1.08 13.79 -8.23
C ASP A 151 0.21 14.16 -8.98
N GLU A 152 1.29 14.49 -8.24
CA GLU A 152 2.55 14.91 -8.83
C GLU A 152 3.44 13.75 -9.25
N GLU A 153 3.42 13.37 -10.53
CA GLU A 153 4.28 12.29 -11.05
C GLU A 153 5.78 12.62 -11.05
N ASN A 154 6.15 13.89 -11.11
CA ASN A 154 7.55 14.35 -11.21
C ASN A 154 8.21 14.56 -9.84
N ARG A 155 7.45 14.54 -8.79
CA ARG A 155 7.90 14.72 -7.42
C ARG A 155 7.36 13.59 -6.55
N ARG A 156 8.12 13.16 -5.56
CA ARG A 156 7.69 12.14 -4.61
C ARG A 156 7.44 12.74 -3.24
N PRO A 157 6.43 12.26 -2.51
CA PRO A 157 6.27 12.60 -1.11
C PRO A 157 7.45 12.01 -0.31
N SER A 158 7.93 12.71 0.68
CA SER A 158 9.00 12.21 1.55
C SER A 158 8.51 11.19 2.56
N LEU A 159 7.26 11.32 2.97
CA LEU A 159 6.60 10.44 3.93
C LEU A 159 5.19 10.10 3.44
N VAL A 160 4.79 8.86 3.71
CA VAL A 160 3.41 8.38 3.57
C VAL A 160 2.92 7.96 4.95
N GLU A 161 1.76 8.42 5.35
CA GLU A 161 1.12 8.04 6.60
C GLU A 161 -0.14 7.22 6.32
N LEU A 162 -0.28 6.12 7.04
CA LEU A 162 -1.50 5.33 7.11
C LEU A 162 -2.04 5.39 8.53
N ASN A 163 -3.26 5.90 8.65
CA ASN A 163 -4.05 5.78 9.86
C ASN A 163 -5.09 4.68 9.65
N VAL A 164 -5.15 3.70 10.52
CA VAL A 164 -6.04 2.54 10.37
C VAL A 164 -6.60 2.07 11.71
N GLU A 165 -7.89 1.80 11.74
CA GLU A 165 -8.61 1.17 12.83
C GLU A 165 -9.11 -0.21 12.39
N PHE A 166 -8.76 -1.26 13.13
CA PHE A 166 -9.21 -2.63 12.86
C PHE A 166 -10.36 -3.01 13.77
N PHE A 167 -11.29 -3.85 13.28
CA PHE A 167 -12.36 -4.39 14.13
C PHE A 167 -11.83 -5.22 15.31
N SER A 168 -10.66 -5.81 15.16
CA SER A 168 -10.04 -6.71 16.12
C SER A 168 -9.15 -6.05 17.15
N LEU A 169 -8.73 -4.81 16.90
CA LEU A 169 -7.85 -4.05 17.79
C LEU A 169 -8.64 -2.96 18.51
N SER A 170 -8.26 -2.69 19.74
CA SER A 170 -8.93 -1.69 20.57
C SER A 170 -8.48 -0.25 20.27
N GLU A 171 -7.32 -0.10 19.66
CA GLU A 171 -6.72 1.21 19.41
C GLU A 171 -6.38 1.37 17.91
N PRO A 172 -6.56 2.56 17.35
CA PRO A 172 -6.12 2.86 15.99
C PRO A 172 -4.59 2.82 15.91
N ILE A 173 -4.09 2.43 14.75
CA ILE A 173 -2.65 2.42 14.45
C ILE A 173 -2.36 3.57 13.50
N ARG A 174 -1.35 4.36 13.82
CA ARG A 174 -0.76 5.35 12.95
C ARG A 174 0.63 4.89 12.54
N ALA A 175 0.86 4.70 11.27
CA ALA A 175 2.15 4.28 10.71
C ALA A 175 2.65 5.29 9.69
N VAL A 176 3.91 5.70 9.83
CA VAL A 176 4.58 6.59 8.89
C VAL A 176 5.68 5.81 8.17
N PHE A 177 5.67 5.89 6.84
CA PHE A 177 6.63 5.24 5.95
C PHE A 177 7.47 6.30 5.26
N TRP A 178 8.76 6.09 5.26
CA TRP A 178 9.70 6.94 4.53
C TRP A 178 9.85 6.47 3.08
N ILE A 179 9.86 7.44 2.16
CA ILE A 179 10.17 7.22 0.74
C ILE A 179 11.48 7.97 0.42
N PRO A 180 12.46 7.31 -0.23
CA PRO A 180 13.67 7.99 -0.67
C PRO A 180 13.33 9.10 -1.65
N VAL A 181 13.58 10.36 -1.27
CA VAL A 181 13.29 11.52 -2.12
C VAL A 181 14.48 11.76 -3.05
N VAL A 182 14.21 11.76 -4.35
CA VAL A 182 15.15 12.22 -5.37
C VAL A 182 14.62 13.54 -5.91
N ALA A 183 15.38 14.60 -5.81
CA ALA A 183 14.96 15.95 -6.15
C ALA A 183 14.44 16.11 -7.60
N ASN A 184 14.85 15.22 -8.50
CA ASN A 184 14.30 15.06 -9.84
C ASN A 184 14.70 13.69 -10.37
N PRO A 185 13.77 12.75 -10.62
CA PRO A 185 14.10 11.42 -11.17
C PRO A 185 14.87 11.52 -12.50
N GLU A 186 14.59 12.51 -13.35
CA GLU A 186 15.32 12.73 -14.61
C GLU A 186 16.76 13.23 -14.40
N SER A 187 17.06 13.88 -13.27
CA SER A 187 18.40 14.38 -13.00
C SER A 187 19.39 13.26 -12.69
N VAL A 188 18.92 12.14 -12.19
CA VAL A 188 19.76 10.96 -11.90
C VAL A 188 20.25 10.33 -13.21
N VAL A 189 19.40 10.30 -14.24
CA VAL A 189 19.76 9.75 -15.56
C VAL A 189 20.76 10.67 -16.27
N ARG A 190 20.60 11.98 -16.17
CA ARG A 190 21.52 12.96 -16.79
C ARG A 190 22.89 13.00 -16.11
N GLY A 191 22.96 12.82 -14.79
CA GLY A 191 24.22 12.75 -14.04
C GLY A 191 25.12 11.58 -14.45
N ALA A 192 24.53 10.46 -14.79
CA ALA A 192 25.26 9.27 -15.23
C ALA A 192 25.86 9.39 -16.65
N GLN A 193 25.33 10.28 -17.49
CA GLN A 193 25.81 10.49 -18.88
C GLN A 193 26.95 11.52 -19.01
N GLN A 194 27.27 12.27 -17.95
CA GLN A 194 28.28 13.36 -18.02
C GLN A 194 29.69 12.98 -17.57
N VAL A 195 29.95 11.73 -17.22
CA VAL A 195 31.33 11.27 -17.00
C VAL A 195 32.02 11.08 -18.36
N ARG A 196 32.50 12.18 -18.95
CA ARG A 196 33.43 12.12 -20.09
C ARG A 196 34.75 11.51 -19.59
N PRO A 197 35.27 10.48 -20.27
CA PRO A 197 36.63 10.05 -19.98
C PRO A 197 37.62 11.18 -20.32
N PRO A 198 38.71 11.32 -19.56
CA PRO A 198 39.75 12.31 -19.87
C PRO A 198 40.32 12.03 -21.28
N LYS A 199 40.45 13.07 -22.07
CA LYS A 199 41.17 13.00 -23.37
C LYS A 199 42.63 12.62 -23.10
N PRO A 200 43.21 11.77 -23.96
CA PRO A 200 44.63 11.44 -23.90
C PRO A 200 45.56 12.62 -24.18
#